data_febf40371910031f8f1194dc8f0a0720
#
_entry.id   febf40371910031f8f1194dc8f0a0720
#
_cell.length_a   1.000
_cell.length_b   1.000
_cell.length_c   1.000
_cell.angle_alpha   90.00
_cell.angle_beta   90.00
_cell.angle_gamma   90.00
#
_symmetry.space_group_name_H-M   'P 1'
#
loop_
_entity.id
_entity.type
_entity.pdbx_description
1 polymer ?
#
loop_
_entity_poly.entity_id
_entity_poly.type
_entity_poly.pdbx_seq_one_letter_code
_entity_poly.pdbx_strand_id
1 'polypeptide(L)'
;MQKAKTTAIVWFRNDLRVRDQQALTQATLKHNRVIGLFHIPETWLKETPWSFKKMEAFRAQFLLQTLTQLQEDLAKLNITLWVTVGNLKQTVQQLQEKYGVTDLYAQHEWTQEEIDDAAQIPNNIKTHWNYDQFLFHPDDIPMEVSNIPEVFTVFRKKCEKQSHVRPPIGIPDPMPTENLIHETPELPTLEKLGYENISNDARTAIPFDGGEAAAWKRIQEYFWDTKQLSFYKKTRNGLLGKKYSSKLSLWMAFGSISPRSIYAEVKKYEKTITKNESTYWLIFELIWRDYFKYISLKHGNKIFKIGGILGKSYEWKTNNRLVQKWIDGNTPEPFVNANMRELACTGFMSNRGRQNVASFFSKEWHLDWRIGAAYFEAMLIDYDVHSNYGNWMYNAGVGNDPRDRKFHISWQAERYDPNNTYQKTWLQTTLF
;
A
#
# COMPACT_ATOMS: atom_id res chain seq x y z
N MET A 1 -40.98 18.46 10.10
CA MET A 1 -40.01 18.06 11.13
C MET A 1 -38.62 18.33 10.59
N GLN A 2 -37.89 19.29 11.16
CA GLN A 2 -36.45 19.45 10.81
C GLN A 2 -35.74 18.14 11.18
N LYS A 3 -35.08 17.49 10.20
CA LYS A 3 -34.19 16.37 10.49
C LYS A 3 -33.17 16.83 11.53
N ALA A 4 -32.99 16.08 12.60
CA ALA A 4 -31.95 16.34 13.58
C ALA A 4 -30.62 16.50 12.83
N LYS A 5 -29.87 17.58 13.11
CA LYS A 5 -28.56 17.80 12.50
C LYS A 5 -27.62 16.69 12.98
N THR A 6 -27.22 15.80 12.08
CA THR A 6 -26.33 14.68 12.38
C THR A 6 -24.93 14.98 11.83
N THR A 7 -23.90 14.66 12.60
CA THR A 7 -22.48 14.82 12.23
C THR A 7 -21.84 13.44 12.09
N ALA A 8 -21.12 13.23 10.98
CA ALA A 8 -20.33 12.02 10.76
C ALA A 8 -18.83 12.33 10.65
N ILE A 9 -18.02 11.39 11.10
CA ILE A 9 -16.59 11.32 10.77
C ILE A 9 -16.42 10.36 9.58
N VAL A 10 -15.62 10.77 8.58
CA VAL A 10 -14.99 9.86 7.62
C VAL A 10 -13.56 9.63 8.08
N TRP A 11 -13.32 8.47 8.66
CA TRP A 11 -11.98 8.09 9.08
C TRP A 11 -11.24 7.43 7.93
N PHE A 12 -10.40 8.23 7.27
CA PHE A 12 -9.53 7.77 6.20
C PHE A 12 -8.43 6.86 6.76
N ARG A 13 -8.18 5.76 6.06
CA ARG A 13 -7.14 4.78 6.40
C ARG A 13 -6.22 4.57 5.18
N ASN A 14 -6.29 3.42 4.51
CA ASN A 14 -5.58 3.18 3.25
C ASN A 14 -6.49 3.48 2.04
N ASP A 15 -7.20 4.60 2.08
CA ASP A 15 -8.18 5.06 1.09
C ASP A 15 -8.13 6.59 0.91
N LEU A 16 -6.91 7.17 0.90
CA LEU A 16 -6.63 8.60 0.89
C LEU A 16 -6.93 9.23 -0.48
N ARG A 17 -8.22 9.32 -0.82
CA ARG A 17 -8.75 9.86 -2.07
C ARG A 17 -10.18 10.37 -1.90
N VAL A 18 -10.65 11.18 -2.84
CA VAL A 18 -12.05 11.64 -2.89
C VAL A 18 -12.87 10.93 -3.97
N ARG A 19 -12.22 10.41 -5.02
CA ARG A 19 -12.87 9.64 -6.09
C ARG A 19 -12.92 8.16 -5.73
N ASP A 20 -14.05 7.50 -6.03
CA ASP A 20 -14.26 6.07 -5.74
C ASP A 20 -14.06 5.73 -4.27
N GLN A 21 -14.65 6.58 -3.39
CA GLN A 21 -14.54 6.49 -1.94
C GLN A 21 -15.94 6.36 -1.32
N GLN A 22 -16.31 5.14 -0.96
CA GLN A 22 -17.67 4.80 -0.53
C GLN A 22 -18.02 5.40 0.84
N ALA A 23 -17.08 5.41 1.79
CA ALA A 23 -17.29 5.97 3.12
C ALA A 23 -17.60 7.48 3.03
N LEU A 24 -16.83 8.23 2.21
CA LEU A 24 -17.05 9.65 1.96
C LEU A 24 -18.42 9.89 1.30
N THR A 25 -18.72 9.15 0.22
CA THR A 25 -19.98 9.28 -0.51
C THR A 25 -21.19 8.98 0.39
N GLN A 26 -21.12 7.92 1.21
CA GLN A 26 -22.22 7.60 2.12
C GLN A 26 -22.41 8.64 3.23
N ALA A 27 -21.32 9.16 3.80
CA ALA A 27 -21.37 10.17 4.84
C ALA A 27 -22.01 11.47 4.32
N THR A 28 -21.56 11.96 3.14
CA THR A 28 -22.07 13.20 2.54
C THR A 28 -23.55 13.12 2.16
N LEU A 29 -24.03 11.95 1.75
CA LEU A 29 -25.44 11.74 1.41
C LEU A 29 -26.37 11.66 2.63
N LYS A 30 -25.86 11.23 3.79
CA LYS A 30 -26.71 10.89 4.95
C LYS A 30 -26.68 11.94 6.06
N HIS A 31 -25.62 12.74 6.14
CA HIS A 31 -25.39 13.67 7.25
C HIS A 31 -25.34 15.11 6.82
N ASN A 32 -25.68 16.01 7.76
CA ASN A 32 -25.66 17.46 7.55
C ASN A 32 -24.25 18.05 7.74
N ARG A 33 -23.41 17.34 8.52
CA ARG A 33 -22.00 17.69 8.73
C ARG A 33 -21.13 16.46 8.56
N VAL A 34 -20.00 16.63 7.86
CA VAL A 34 -19.00 15.60 7.64
C VAL A 34 -17.61 16.16 7.96
N ILE A 35 -16.86 15.42 8.74
CA ILE A 35 -15.47 15.74 9.14
C ILE A 35 -14.58 14.62 8.63
N GLY A 36 -13.52 14.94 7.88
CA GLY A 36 -12.46 13.99 7.54
C GLY A 36 -11.53 13.82 8.74
N LEU A 37 -11.12 12.59 9.01
CA LEU A 37 -10.14 12.26 10.05
C LEU A 37 -9.06 11.36 9.46
N PHE A 38 -7.79 11.68 9.72
CA PHE A 38 -6.68 10.75 9.55
C PHE A 38 -5.87 10.68 10.85
N HIS A 39 -5.51 9.46 11.24
CA HIS A 39 -4.74 9.21 12.46
C HIS A 39 -3.39 8.56 12.13
N ILE A 40 -2.31 9.15 12.65
CA ILE A 40 -0.96 8.59 12.62
C ILE A 40 -0.70 7.92 13.99
N PRO A 41 -0.67 6.59 14.09
CA PRO A 41 -0.37 5.91 15.34
C PRO A 41 1.07 6.21 15.81
N GLU A 42 1.27 6.47 17.09
CA GLU A 42 2.64 6.63 17.63
C GLU A 42 3.54 5.42 17.40
N THR A 43 2.93 4.23 17.31
CA THR A 43 3.65 2.99 17.03
C THR A 43 4.42 3.03 15.71
N TRP A 44 3.93 3.80 14.72
CA TRP A 44 4.63 3.96 13.44
C TRP A 44 5.95 4.72 13.56
N LEU A 45 6.06 5.57 14.59
CA LEU A 45 7.21 6.45 14.82
C LEU A 45 8.22 5.85 15.82
N LYS A 46 7.89 4.71 16.44
CA LYS A 46 8.74 4.03 17.43
C LYS A 46 9.74 3.11 16.75
N GLU A 47 10.92 3.00 17.37
CA GLU A 47 11.92 2.03 16.94
C GLU A 47 11.46 0.59 17.18
N THR A 48 11.78 -0.26 16.21
CA THR A 48 11.63 -1.71 16.32
C THR A 48 12.81 -2.31 17.08
N PRO A 49 12.74 -3.58 17.52
CA PRO A 49 13.87 -4.27 18.13
C PRO A 49 15.14 -4.38 17.26
N TRP A 50 15.04 -3.98 15.98
CA TRP A 50 16.12 -4.05 15.00
C TRP A 50 16.71 -2.69 14.64
N SER A 51 16.49 -1.66 15.49
CA SER A 51 17.07 -0.30 15.37
C SER A 51 16.66 0.47 14.11
N PHE A 52 15.46 0.25 13.61
CA PHE A 52 14.79 1.12 12.64
C PHE A 52 13.37 1.40 13.09
N LYS A 53 12.81 2.53 12.70
CA LYS A 53 11.41 2.87 13.00
C LYS A 53 10.46 2.01 12.16
N LYS A 54 9.23 1.83 12.63
CA LYS A 54 8.23 1.08 11.87
C LYS A 54 7.82 1.77 10.57
N MET A 55 7.90 3.10 10.51
CA MET A 55 7.76 3.91 9.30
C MET A 55 8.99 4.81 9.18
N GLU A 56 9.77 4.69 8.12
CA GLU A 56 10.94 5.51 7.86
C GLU A 56 10.62 6.75 6.99
N ALA A 57 11.59 7.66 6.84
CA ALA A 57 11.41 9.01 6.33
C ALA A 57 10.77 9.06 4.93
N PHE A 58 11.15 8.19 3.98
CA PHE A 58 10.57 8.17 2.62
C PHE A 58 9.07 7.87 2.64
N ARG A 59 8.67 6.89 3.45
CA ARG A 59 7.26 6.52 3.61
C ARG A 59 6.47 7.63 4.31
N ALA A 60 7.07 8.25 5.35
CA ALA A 60 6.48 9.38 6.05
C ALA A 60 6.29 10.59 5.12
N GLN A 61 7.29 10.94 4.31
CA GLN A 61 7.20 12.02 3.34
C GLN A 61 6.09 11.81 2.32
N PHE A 62 6.02 10.60 1.74
CA PHE A 62 4.98 10.27 0.77
C PHE A 62 3.57 10.33 1.39
N LEU A 63 3.43 9.88 2.65
CA LEU A 63 2.18 10.01 3.41
C LEU A 63 1.80 11.49 3.60
N LEU A 64 2.73 12.33 4.05
CA LEU A 64 2.46 13.75 4.28
C LEU A 64 2.06 14.48 2.99
N GLN A 65 2.72 14.21 1.87
CA GLN A 65 2.33 14.72 0.56
C GLN A 65 0.91 14.26 0.18
N THR A 66 0.59 12.99 0.45
CA THR A 66 -0.74 12.43 0.19
C THR A 66 -1.81 13.11 1.05
N LEU A 67 -1.53 13.37 2.32
CA LEU A 67 -2.45 14.06 3.24
C LEU A 67 -2.65 15.53 2.86
N THR A 68 -1.59 16.21 2.40
CA THR A 68 -1.69 17.59 1.89
C THR A 68 -2.64 17.64 0.69
N GLN A 69 -2.46 16.75 -0.29
CA GLN A 69 -3.36 16.69 -1.44
C GLN A 69 -4.80 16.33 -1.03
N LEU A 70 -4.97 15.38 -0.12
CA LEU A 70 -6.31 15.00 0.38
C LEU A 70 -7.00 16.17 1.09
N GLN A 71 -6.26 16.94 1.88
CA GLN A 71 -6.78 18.14 2.56
C GLN A 71 -7.29 19.16 1.54
N GLU A 72 -6.52 19.42 0.49
CA GLU A 72 -6.91 20.34 -0.61
C GLU A 72 -8.16 19.82 -1.36
N ASP A 73 -8.24 18.52 -1.64
CA ASP A 73 -9.36 17.95 -2.37
C ASP A 73 -10.64 17.88 -1.52
N LEU A 74 -10.53 17.60 -0.23
CA LEU A 74 -11.66 17.67 0.70
C LEU A 74 -12.14 19.12 0.93
N ALA A 75 -11.22 20.11 0.96
CA ALA A 75 -11.58 21.50 1.07
C ALA A 75 -12.47 21.98 -0.10
N LYS A 76 -12.24 21.48 -1.33
CA LYS A 76 -13.12 21.72 -2.50
C LYS A 76 -14.53 21.15 -2.32
N LEU A 77 -14.68 20.16 -1.43
CA LEU A 77 -15.96 19.57 -1.04
C LEU A 77 -16.54 20.21 0.22
N ASN A 78 -15.96 21.31 0.70
CA ASN A 78 -16.29 21.95 1.97
C ASN A 78 -16.18 20.99 3.18
N ILE A 79 -15.24 20.06 3.13
CA ILE A 79 -14.96 19.09 4.20
C ILE A 79 -13.57 19.38 4.75
N THR A 80 -13.47 19.50 6.05
CA THR A 80 -12.20 19.71 6.74
C THR A 80 -11.56 18.36 7.09
N LEU A 81 -10.26 18.19 6.77
CA LEU A 81 -9.47 17.04 7.20
C LEU A 81 -8.80 17.34 8.54
N TRP A 82 -9.12 16.54 9.55
CA TRP A 82 -8.48 16.55 10.85
C TRP A 82 -7.38 15.49 10.87
N VAL A 83 -6.12 15.92 11.00
CA VAL A 83 -4.98 14.99 11.11
C VAL A 83 -4.44 15.01 12.53
N THR A 84 -4.26 13.84 13.12
CA THR A 84 -3.80 13.69 14.49
C THR A 84 -2.68 12.64 14.60
N VAL A 85 -1.80 12.84 15.57
CA VAL A 85 -0.76 11.89 15.96
C VAL A 85 -1.02 11.47 17.41
N GLY A 86 -0.96 10.17 17.71
CA GLY A 86 -1.04 9.69 19.09
C GLY A 86 -2.33 8.95 19.42
N ASN A 87 -3.22 9.52 20.25
CA ASN A 87 -4.37 8.82 20.81
C ASN A 87 -5.64 9.03 19.98
N LEU A 88 -6.00 8.03 19.17
CA LEU A 88 -7.21 8.07 18.34
C LEU A 88 -8.50 8.24 19.16
N LYS A 89 -8.62 7.50 20.28
CA LYS A 89 -9.82 7.58 21.16
C LYS A 89 -10.06 9.00 21.64
N GLN A 90 -9.02 9.66 22.15
CA GLN A 90 -9.11 11.03 22.64
C GLN A 90 -9.53 11.99 21.52
N THR A 91 -8.95 11.86 20.33
CA THR A 91 -9.34 12.69 19.18
C THR A 91 -10.80 12.51 18.81
N VAL A 92 -11.28 11.26 18.71
CA VAL A 92 -12.68 10.98 18.36
C VAL A 92 -13.63 11.51 19.44
N GLN A 93 -13.29 11.37 20.74
CA GLN A 93 -14.07 11.94 21.85
C GLN A 93 -14.16 13.46 21.79
N GLN A 94 -13.04 14.14 21.53
CA GLN A 94 -13.02 15.60 21.37
C GLN A 94 -13.91 16.07 20.20
N LEU A 95 -13.84 15.37 19.05
CA LEU A 95 -14.70 15.66 17.91
C LEU A 95 -16.18 15.38 18.22
N GLN A 96 -16.47 14.31 18.98
CA GLN A 96 -17.82 13.99 19.43
C GLN A 96 -18.39 15.07 20.35
N GLU A 97 -17.63 15.49 21.35
CA GLU A 97 -18.05 16.55 22.32
C GLU A 97 -18.26 17.88 21.63
N LYS A 98 -17.33 18.29 20.72
CA LYS A 98 -17.36 19.61 20.07
C LYS A 98 -18.42 19.70 18.97
N TYR A 99 -18.62 18.64 18.18
CA TYR A 99 -19.42 18.65 16.96
C TYR A 99 -20.62 17.71 16.97
N GLY A 100 -20.86 16.97 18.05
CA GLY A 100 -21.99 16.07 18.18
C GLY A 100 -21.92 14.89 17.21
N VAL A 101 -20.75 14.25 17.07
CA VAL A 101 -20.55 13.11 16.17
C VAL A 101 -21.40 11.93 16.62
N THR A 102 -22.21 11.40 15.71
CA THR A 102 -23.07 10.22 15.92
C THR A 102 -22.62 8.99 15.13
N ASP A 103 -21.98 9.21 13.99
CA ASP A 103 -21.62 8.16 13.04
C ASP A 103 -20.16 8.28 12.58
N LEU A 104 -19.53 7.13 12.30
CA LEU A 104 -18.19 7.04 11.75
C LEU A 104 -18.20 6.09 10.55
N TYR A 105 -17.69 6.55 9.42
CA TYR A 105 -17.53 5.79 8.18
C TYR A 105 -16.05 5.53 7.91
N ALA A 106 -15.68 4.30 7.60
CA ALA A 106 -14.28 3.96 7.30
C ALA A 106 -14.17 2.72 6.42
N GLN A 107 -13.01 2.58 5.77
CA GLN A 107 -12.59 1.34 5.14
C GLN A 107 -12.34 0.26 6.19
N HIS A 108 -12.89 -0.93 5.99
CA HIS A 108 -12.66 -2.08 6.88
C HIS A 108 -11.24 -2.62 6.66
N GLU A 109 -10.48 -2.71 7.74
CA GLU A 109 -9.17 -3.35 7.81
C GLU A 109 -9.23 -4.46 8.86
N TRP A 110 -8.43 -5.52 8.70
CA TRP A 110 -8.57 -6.76 9.48
C TRP A 110 -7.26 -7.37 9.99
N THR A 111 -6.15 -6.65 9.89
CA THR A 111 -4.93 -7.03 10.59
C THR A 111 -4.94 -6.50 12.02
N GLN A 112 -4.14 -7.10 12.91
CA GLN A 112 -4.31 -6.90 14.35
C GLN A 112 -4.22 -5.43 14.77
N GLU A 113 -3.26 -4.68 14.22
CA GLU A 113 -3.09 -3.28 14.58
C GLU A 113 -4.28 -2.43 14.17
N GLU A 114 -4.83 -2.68 12.99
CA GLU A 114 -5.99 -1.97 12.48
C GLU A 114 -7.29 -2.36 13.23
N ILE A 115 -7.36 -3.60 13.73
CA ILE A 115 -8.45 -4.03 14.64
C ILE A 115 -8.32 -3.31 15.98
N ASP A 116 -7.11 -3.24 16.54
CA ASP A 116 -6.84 -2.58 17.80
C ASP A 116 -7.12 -1.07 17.71
N ASP A 117 -6.81 -0.43 16.60
CA ASP A 117 -7.19 0.96 16.34
C ASP A 117 -8.71 1.13 16.25
N ALA A 118 -9.40 0.24 15.53
CA ALA A 118 -10.85 0.29 15.41
C ALA A 118 -11.57 0.08 16.78
N ALA A 119 -10.98 -0.70 17.66
CA ALA A 119 -11.49 -0.92 19.02
C ALA A 119 -11.39 0.34 19.92
N GLN A 120 -10.63 1.35 19.53
CA GLN A 120 -10.54 2.62 20.25
C GLN A 120 -11.75 3.54 20.02
N ILE A 121 -12.57 3.27 18.99
CA ILE A 121 -13.75 4.08 18.67
C ILE A 121 -14.80 3.92 19.81
N PRO A 122 -15.34 5.02 20.36
CA PRO A 122 -16.35 4.96 21.40
C PRO A 122 -17.61 4.17 20.98
N ASN A 123 -18.10 3.29 21.85
CA ASN A 123 -19.24 2.40 21.56
C ASN A 123 -20.57 3.13 21.27
N ASN A 124 -20.68 4.40 21.65
CA ASN A 124 -21.85 5.24 21.40
C ASN A 124 -21.81 5.95 20.03
N ILE A 125 -20.76 5.72 19.22
CA ILE A 125 -20.67 6.14 17.83
C ILE A 125 -21.01 4.94 16.94
N LYS A 126 -21.97 5.14 16.04
CA LYS A 126 -22.35 4.11 15.08
C LYS A 126 -21.30 4.00 13.97
N THR A 127 -20.70 2.82 13.80
CA THR A 127 -19.66 2.57 12.79
C THR A 127 -20.24 1.95 11.53
N HIS A 128 -19.71 2.40 10.37
CA HIS A 128 -20.08 1.92 9.04
C HIS A 128 -18.80 1.54 8.27
N TRP A 129 -18.63 0.26 8.00
CA TRP A 129 -17.43 -0.30 7.38
C TRP A 129 -17.64 -0.64 5.92
N ASN A 130 -16.67 -0.32 5.05
CA ASN A 130 -16.72 -0.53 3.61
C ASN A 130 -15.44 -1.26 3.13
N TYR A 131 -15.54 -1.97 2.00
CA TYR A 131 -14.41 -2.71 1.39
C TYR A 131 -14.01 -2.07 0.05
N ASP A 132 -13.46 -0.85 0.08
CA ASP A 132 -13.06 -0.11 -1.13
C ASP A 132 -11.69 -0.47 -1.69
N GLN A 133 -10.92 -1.32 -0.99
CA GLN A 133 -9.56 -1.71 -1.32
C GLN A 133 -9.47 -2.90 -2.30
N PHE A 134 -10.60 -3.52 -2.66
CA PHE A 134 -10.65 -4.68 -3.54
C PHE A 134 -10.99 -4.33 -4.99
N LEU A 135 -10.42 -5.09 -5.93
CA LEU A 135 -10.87 -5.15 -7.32
C LEU A 135 -12.19 -5.93 -7.41
N PHE A 136 -12.22 -7.15 -6.86
CA PHE A 136 -13.43 -7.95 -6.67
C PHE A 136 -13.91 -7.78 -5.23
N HIS A 137 -15.07 -7.18 -5.04
CA HIS A 137 -15.63 -6.95 -3.71
C HIS A 137 -15.94 -8.28 -3.01
N PRO A 138 -15.79 -8.39 -1.67
CA PRO A 138 -16.06 -9.63 -0.94
C PRO A 138 -17.46 -10.22 -1.16
N ASP A 139 -18.48 -9.39 -1.34
CA ASP A 139 -19.83 -9.86 -1.62
C ASP A 139 -20.02 -10.42 -3.04
N ASP A 140 -19.10 -10.15 -3.97
CA ASP A 140 -19.21 -10.50 -5.39
C ASP A 140 -18.30 -11.66 -5.80
N ILE A 141 -17.47 -12.19 -4.88
CA ILE A 141 -16.66 -13.37 -5.17
C ILE A 141 -17.48 -14.66 -5.05
N PRO A 142 -17.22 -15.69 -5.90
CA PRO A 142 -18.02 -16.91 -5.96
C PRO A 142 -17.64 -17.95 -4.89
N MET A 143 -17.27 -17.50 -3.69
CA MET A 143 -16.87 -18.36 -2.59
C MET A 143 -16.84 -17.63 -1.26
N GLU A 144 -17.15 -18.32 -0.19
CA GLU A 144 -16.94 -17.83 1.17
C GLU A 144 -15.45 -17.59 1.48
N VAL A 145 -15.14 -16.61 2.32
CA VAL A 145 -13.76 -16.27 2.71
C VAL A 145 -13.01 -17.49 3.28
N SER A 146 -13.67 -18.33 4.09
CA SER A 146 -13.13 -19.57 4.62
C SER A 146 -12.70 -20.57 3.56
N ASN A 147 -13.29 -20.51 2.36
CA ASN A 147 -13.08 -21.41 1.23
C ASN A 147 -12.18 -20.83 0.14
N ILE A 148 -11.51 -19.70 0.40
CA ILE A 148 -10.53 -19.12 -0.54
C ILE A 148 -9.43 -20.15 -0.84
N PRO A 149 -9.18 -20.45 -2.13
CA PRO A 149 -8.15 -21.43 -2.51
C PRO A 149 -6.75 -20.98 -2.12
N GLU A 150 -5.91 -21.91 -1.64
CA GLU A 150 -4.51 -21.65 -1.31
C GLU A 150 -3.62 -21.44 -2.56
N VAL A 151 -4.12 -21.79 -3.74
CA VAL A 151 -3.42 -21.60 -5.01
C VAL A 151 -4.04 -20.45 -5.79
N PHE A 152 -3.25 -19.41 -6.03
CA PHE A 152 -3.68 -18.21 -6.77
C PHE A 152 -4.40 -18.49 -8.09
N THR A 153 -3.87 -19.43 -8.90
CA THR A 153 -4.46 -19.74 -10.21
C THR A 153 -5.90 -20.25 -10.10
N VAL A 154 -6.21 -20.98 -9.03
CA VAL A 154 -7.58 -21.48 -8.77
C VAL A 154 -8.49 -20.34 -8.39
N PHE A 155 -8.06 -19.47 -7.44
CA PHE A 155 -8.78 -18.27 -7.05
C PHE A 155 -9.07 -17.37 -8.27
N ARG A 156 -8.01 -17.00 -9.01
CA ARG A 156 -8.12 -16.13 -10.19
C ARG A 156 -9.12 -16.63 -11.19
N LYS A 157 -9.00 -17.91 -11.63
CA LYS A 157 -9.90 -18.48 -12.65
C LYS A 157 -11.37 -18.47 -12.22
N LYS A 158 -11.64 -18.71 -10.93
CA LYS A 158 -13.01 -18.64 -10.40
C LYS A 158 -13.53 -17.20 -10.43
N CYS A 159 -12.78 -16.24 -9.92
CA CYS A 159 -13.18 -14.84 -9.91
C CYS A 159 -13.36 -14.28 -11.33
N GLU A 160 -12.40 -14.51 -12.23
CA GLU A 160 -12.50 -14.05 -13.63
C GLU A 160 -13.74 -14.60 -14.36
N LYS A 161 -14.21 -15.80 -14.00
CA LYS A 161 -15.36 -16.43 -14.62
C LYS A 161 -16.70 -15.96 -14.03
N GLN A 162 -16.75 -15.64 -12.74
CA GLN A 162 -18.02 -15.53 -11.99
C GLN A 162 -18.18 -14.21 -11.24
N SER A 163 -17.10 -13.44 -11.04
CA SER A 163 -17.18 -12.13 -10.40
C SER A 163 -17.20 -11.00 -11.42
N HIS A 164 -17.73 -9.86 -11.01
CA HIS A 164 -17.66 -8.62 -11.78
C HIS A 164 -16.93 -7.54 -10.98
N VAL A 165 -16.32 -6.59 -11.67
CA VAL A 165 -15.72 -5.42 -11.04
C VAL A 165 -16.79 -4.34 -10.96
N ARG A 166 -17.13 -3.89 -9.75
CA ARG A 166 -18.05 -2.78 -9.54
C ARG A 166 -17.52 -1.51 -10.21
N PRO A 167 -18.36 -0.70 -10.87
CA PRO A 167 -17.89 0.56 -11.45
C PRO A 167 -17.39 1.50 -10.35
N PRO A 168 -16.34 2.30 -10.64
CA PRO A 168 -15.89 3.30 -9.67
C PRO A 168 -16.96 4.38 -9.44
N ILE A 169 -17.04 4.88 -8.20
CA ILE A 169 -17.97 5.92 -7.77
C ILE A 169 -17.37 7.30 -8.12
N GLY A 170 -18.21 8.24 -8.54
CA GLY A 170 -17.81 9.62 -8.77
C GLY A 170 -17.39 10.34 -7.48
N ILE A 171 -16.83 11.53 -7.61
CA ILE A 171 -16.60 12.45 -6.49
C ILE A 171 -17.99 12.91 -5.99
N PRO A 172 -18.27 12.92 -4.68
CA PRO A 172 -19.55 13.41 -4.17
C PRO A 172 -19.68 14.93 -4.39
N ASP A 173 -20.91 15.43 -4.39
CA ASP A 173 -21.19 16.85 -4.42
C ASP A 173 -20.64 17.56 -3.17
N PRO A 174 -20.21 18.82 -3.29
CA PRO A 174 -19.73 19.58 -2.14
C PRO A 174 -20.81 19.72 -1.06
N MET A 175 -20.40 19.61 0.19
CA MET A 175 -21.22 19.96 1.33
C MET A 175 -21.51 21.46 1.35
N PRO A 176 -22.52 21.94 2.09
CA PRO A 176 -22.72 23.38 2.33
C PRO A 176 -21.45 24.01 2.92
N THR A 177 -21.21 25.30 2.63
CA THR A 177 -20.00 26.01 3.09
C THR A 177 -19.86 26.07 4.60
N GLU A 178 -20.99 26.03 5.34
CA GLU A 178 -21.07 25.98 6.80
C GLU A 178 -20.52 24.67 7.38
N ASN A 179 -20.23 23.70 6.52
CA ASN A 179 -19.58 22.44 6.93
C ASN A 179 -18.09 22.62 7.26
N LEU A 180 -17.43 23.64 6.68
CA LEU A 180 -16.02 23.92 6.94
C LEU A 180 -15.77 24.27 8.41
N ILE A 181 -14.72 23.68 8.96
CA ILE A 181 -14.20 23.97 10.29
C ILE A 181 -12.93 24.79 10.11
N HIS A 182 -12.90 26.01 10.65
CA HIS A 182 -11.77 26.94 10.49
C HIS A 182 -10.62 26.67 11.47
N GLU A 183 -10.93 26.09 12.63
CA GLU A 183 -9.93 25.74 13.66
C GLU A 183 -9.57 24.27 13.58
N THR A 184 -8.50 23.95 12.85
CA THR A 184 -8.00 22.57 12.71
C THR A 184 -6.53 22.49 13.08
N PRO A 185 -6.05 21.33 13.57
CA PRO A 185 -4.62 21.11 13.71
C PRO A 185 -3.93 21.26 12.36
N GLU A 186 -2.75 21.89 12.38
CA GLU A 186 -1.87 21.88 11.22
C GLU A 186 -1.42 20.46 10.88
N LEU A 187 -1.18 20.21 9.60
CA LEU A 187 -0.54 18.97 9.18
C LEU A 187 0.85 18.84 9.83
N PRO A 188 1.22 17.68 10.36
CA PRO A 188 2.56 17.50 10.89
C PRO A 188 3.61 17.62 9.78
N THR A 189 4.79 18.13 10.11
CA THR A 189 5.95 18.12 9.22
C THR A 189 6.82 16.88 9.48
N LEU A 190 7.76 16.59 8.59
CA LEU A 190 8.72 15.50 8.81
C LEU A 190 9.47 15.68 10.13
N GLU A 191 9.90 16.92 10.45
CA GLU A 191 10.61 17.21 11.70
C GLU A 191 9.71 16.95 12.93
N LYS A 192 8.42 17.34 12.88
CA LYS A 192 7.45 17.04 13.95
C LYS A 192 7.25 15.53 14.17
N LEU A 193 7.44 14.72 13.11
CA LEU A 193 7.42 13.26 13.19
C LEU A 193 8.78 12.65 13.56
N GLY A 194 9.81 13.46 13.79
CA GLY A 194 11.14 13.04 14.21
C GLY A 194 12.01 12.52 13.08
N TYR A 195 11.88 13.07 11.87
CA TYR A 195 12.73 12.79 10.71
C TYR A 195 13.44 14.04 10.22
N GLU A 196 14.60 13.84 9.62
CA GLU A 196 15.26 14.88 8.83
C GLU A 196 14.58 15.04 7.46
N ASN A 197 14.76 16.22 6.86
CA ASN A 197 14.32 16.46 5.50
C ASN A 197 15.13 15.60 4.52
N ILE A 198 14.43 14.89 3.65
CA ILE A 198 15.06 14.03 2.65
C ILE A 198 14.93 14.64 1.25
N SER A 199 15.97 14.48 0.46
CA SER A 199 15.99 14.85 -0.95
C SER A 199 15.82 13.62 -1.84
N ASN A 200 15.26 13.82 -3.02
CA ASN A 200 15.17 12.75 -4.02
C ASN A 200 16.56 12.43 -4.57
N ASP A 201 16.94 11.17 -4.53
CA ASP A 201 18.14 10.69 -5.21
C ASP A 201 17.96 10.80 -6.73
N ALA A 202 18.93 11.38 -7.43
CA ALA A 202 18.86 11.57 -8.88
C ALA A 202 18.73 10.25 -9.69
N ARG A 203 19.12 9.11 -9.10
CA ARG A 203 18.99 7.77 -9.69
C ARG A 203 17.59 7.20 -9.54
N THR A 204 16.71 7.85 -8.78
CA THR A 204 15.32 7.42 -8.58
C THR A 204 14.60 7.21 -9.90
N ALA A 205 13.88 6.10 -10.02
CA ALA A 205 13.18 5.73 -11.24
C ALA A 205 12.17 6.78 -11.74
N ILE A 206 11.47 7.43 -10.82
CA ILE A 206 10.63 8.62 -11.03
C ILE A 206 10.59 9.44 -9.73
N PRO A 207 10.31 10.75 -9.77
CA PRO A 207 9.88 11.48 -8.57
C PRO A 207 8.62 10.82 -8.01
N PHE A 208 8.65 10.46 -6.73
CA PHE A 208 7.51 9.82 -6.07
C PHE A 208 6.72 10.88 -5.28
N ASP A 209 5.81 11.55 -6.00
CA ASP A 209 4.89 12.52 -5.39
C ASP A 209 3.65 11.79 -4.86
N GLY A 210 3.22 12.10 -3.64
CA GLY A 210 2.02 11.52 -3.02
C GLY A 210 0.73 12.11 -3.59
N GLY A 211 -0.41 11.47 -3.28
CA GLY A 211 -1.75 11.97 -3.54
C GLY A 211 -2.44 11.47 -4.81
N GLU A 212 -3.76 11.71 -4.89
CA GLU A 212 -4.62 11.23 -5.97
C GLU A 212 -4.25 11.85 -7.32
N ALA A 213 -3.94 13.14 -7.37
CA ALA A 213 -3.58 13.83 -8.60
C ALA A 213 -2.29 13.23 -9.23
N ALA A 214 -1.30 12.90 -8.40
CA ALA A 214 -0.06 12.26 -8.86
C ALA A 214 -0.32 10.84 -9.41
N ALA A 215 -1.23 10.08 -8.79
CA ALA A 215 -1.65 8.77 -9.30
C ALA A 215 -2.28 8.89 -10.71
N TRP A 216 -3.20 9.83 -10.90
CA TRP A 216 -3.85 10.07 -12.19
C TRP A 216 -2.87 10.60 -13.24
N LYS A 217 -1.94 11.48 -12.86
CA LYS A 217 -0.85 11.93 -13.72
C LYS A 217 0.01 10.74 -14.19
N ARG A 218 0.30 9.80 -13.30
CA ARG A 218 1.03 8.58 -13.67
C ARG A 218 0.25 7.68 -14.62
N ILE A 219 -1.05 7.52 -14.44
CA ILE A 219 -1.90 6.78 -15.40
C ILE A 219 -1.87 7.48 -16.75
N GLN A 220 -2.05 8.80 -16.79
CA GLN A 220 -2.01 9.57 -18.03
C GLN A 220 -0.68 9.34 -18.76
N GLU A 221 0.46 9.49 -18.07
CA GLU A 221 1.79 9.27 -18.65
C GLU A 221 1.99 7.84 -19.15
N TYR A 222 1.68 6.83 -18.28
CA TYR A 222 2.04 5.44 -18.60
C TYR A 222 1.07 4.78 -19.58
N PHE A 223 -0.23 5.09 -19.50
CA PHE A 223 -1.24 4.49 -20.37
C PHE A 223 -1.37 5.28 -21.68
N TRP A 224 -1.58 6.59 -21.59
CA TRP A 224 -2.04 7.39 -22.71
C TRP A 224 -0.91 8.06 -23.49
N ASP A 225 -0.01 8.76 -22.83
CA ASP A 225 1.04 9.53 -23.49
C ASP A 225 2.11 8.60 -24.08
N THR A 226 2.64 7.69 -23.27
CA THR A 226 3.74 6.80 -23.67
C THR A 226 3.28 5.42 -24.13
N LYS A 227 2.01 5.07 -23.93
CA LYS A 227 1.39 3.78 -24.30
C LYS A 227 2.16 2.54 -23.80
N GLN A 228 2.88 2.69 -22.68
CA GLN A 228 3.70 1.62 -22.09
C GLN A 228 2.86 0.44 -21.59
N LEU A 229 1.57 0.67 -21.29
CA LEU A 229 0.65 -0.41 -20.92
C LEU A 229 0.60 -1.52 -22.00
N SER A 230 0.75 -1.17 -23.28
CA SER A 230 0.79 -2.16 -24.38
C SER A 230 1.96 -3.14 -24.30
N PHE A 231 2.99 -2.82 -23.51
CA PHE A 231 4.23 -3.59 -23.38
C PHE A 231 4.47 -4.12 -21.95
N TYR A 232 3.57 -3.84 -21.02
CA TYR A 232 3.73 -4.08 -19.57
C TYR A 232 4.22 -5.50 -19.24
N LYS A 233 3.61 -6.54 -19.82
CA LYS A 233 4.02 -7.94 -19.58
C LYS A 233 5.48 -8.19 -19.90
N LYS A 234 5.98 -7.56 -20.96
CA LYS A 234 7.37 -7.73 -21.44
C LYS A 234 8.37 -6.95 -20.62
N THR A 235 7.98 -5.77 -20.11
CA THR A 235 8.88 -4.83 -19.47
C THR A 235 8.87 -4.88 -17.93
N ARG A 236 7.80 -5.37 -17.31
CA ARG A 236 7.55 -5.28 -15.84
C ARG A 236 8.65 -5.84 -14.93
N ASN A 237 9.53 -6.65 -15.44
CA ASN A 237 10.66 -7.19 -14.67
C ASN A 237 11.94 -6.34 -14.79
N GLY A 238 11.88 -5.17 -15.44
CA GLY A 238 12.98 -4.23 -15.53
C GLY A 238 13.36 -3.66 -14.14
N LEU A 239 14.54 -3.06 -14.09
CA LEU A 239 15.13 -2.55 -12.86
C LEU A 239 15.31 -1.03 -12.89
N LEU A 240 15.62 -0.43 -14.05
CA LEU A 240 15.98 0.97 -14.21
C LEU A 240 14.94 1.77 -14.98
N GLY A 241 14.76 3.02 -14.55
CA GLY A 241 13.95 4.02 -15.24
C GLY A 241 12.45 3.88 -15.03
N LYS A 242 11.70 4.80 -15.63
CA LYS A 242 10.26 4.96 -15.36
C LYS A 242 9.34 4.10 -16.22
N LYS A 243 9.84 3.55 -17.33
CA LYS A 243 9.00 2.91 -18.37
C LYS A 243 8.74 1.42 -18.16
N TYR A 244 9.54 0.73 -17.37
CA TYR A 244 9.45 -0.74 -17.28
C TYR A 244 8.17 -1.24 -16.59
N SER A 245 7.59 -0.47 -15.67
CA SER A 245 6.33 -0.83 -15.00
C SER A 245 5.47 0.39 -14.72
N SER A 246 4.19 0.16 -14.39
CA SER A 246 3.25 1.24 -14.06
C SER A 246 3.61 1.96 -12.77
N LYS A 247 4.22 1.27 -11.80
CA LYS A 247 4.53 1.75 -10.43
C LYS A 247 3.31 2.23 -9.63
N LEU A 248 2.11 1.81 -10.03
CA LEU A 248 0.86 2.21 -9.37
C LEU A 248 0.71 1.67 -7.94
N SER A 249 1.55 0.71 -7.53
CA SER A 249 1.61 0.22 -6.15
C SER A 249 1.78 1.34 -5.12
N LEU A 250 2.53 2.38 -5.44
CA LEU A 250 2.78 3.54 -4.60
C LEU A 250 1.48 4.19 -4.12
N TRP A 251 0.62 4.51 -5.06
CA TRP A 251 -0.65 5.18 -4.78
C TRP A 251 -1.76 4.23 -4.33
N MET A 252 -1.68 2.94 -4.70
CA MET A 252 -2.60 1.92 -4.18
C MET A 252 -2.35 1.56 -2.72
N ALA A 253 -1.12 1.71 -2.22
CA ALA A 253 -0.77 1.38 -0.84
C ALA A 253 -1.51 2.27 0.15
N PHE A 254 -1.47 3.59 -0.06
CA PHE A 254 -2.24 4.55 0.73
C PHE A 254 -3.65 4.80 0.19
N GLY A 255 -4.03 4.09 -0.88
CA GLY A 255 -5.36 4.20 -1.46
C GLY A 255 -5.66 5.52 -2.16
N SER A 256 -4.63 6.27 -2.60
CA SER A 256 -4.80 7.48 -3.43
C SER A 256 -5.42 7.18 -4.80
N ILE A 257 -5.45 5.92 -5.19
CA ILE A 257 -6.22 5.41 -6.32
C ILE A 257 -6.76 4.02 -6.03
N SER A 258 -7.98 3.75 -6.45
CA SER A 258 -8.60 2.44 -6.25
C SER A 258 -8.20 1.44 -7.34
N PRO A 259 -8.19 0.13 -7.07
CA PRO A 259 -7.98 -0.89 -8.08
C PRO A 259 -9.10 -0.88 -9.13
N ARG A 260 -10.33 -0.48 -8.78
CA ARG A 260 -11.47 -0.36 -9.71
C ARG A 260 -11.25 0.78 -10.70
N SER A 261 -10.73 1.93 -10.26
CA SER A 261 -10.37 3.05 -11.13
C SER A 261 -9.29 2.67 -12.13
N ILE A 262 -8.25 1.95 -11.68
CA ILE A 262 -7.19 1.44 -12.58
C ILE A 262 -7.78 0.46 -13.58
N TYR A 263 -8.62 -0.46 -13.14
CA TYR A 263 -9.30 -1.42 -14.01
C TYR A 263 -10.15 -0.72 -15.08
N ALA A 264 -10.93 0.27 -14.69
CA ALA A 264 -11.76 1.06 -15.61
C ALA A 264 -10.90 1.77 -16.68
N GLU A 265 -9.75 2.35 -16.29
CA GLU A 265 -8.82 2.96 -17.24
C GLU A 265 -8.13 1.93 -18.16
N VAL A 266 -7.80 0.73 -17.65
CA VAL A 266 -7.32 -0.37 -18.52
C VAL A 266 -8.41 -0.75 -19.53
N LYS A 267 -9.67 -0.87 -19.11
CA LYS A 267 -10.78 -1.21 -20.02
C LYS A 267 -11.04 -0.12 -21.07
N LYS A 268 -10.90 1.14 -20.69
CA LYS A 268 -10.96 2.26 -21.62
C LYS A 268 -9.80 2.21 -22.63
N TYR A 269 -8.58 1.95 -22.15
CA TYR A 269 -7.41 1.76 -23.01
C TYR A 269 -7.59 0.60 -23.99
N GLU A 270 -8.13 -0.55 -23.54
CA GLU A 270 -8.42 -1.71 -24.38
C GLU A 270 -9.40 -1.40 -25.52
N LYS A 271 -10.36 -0.50 -25.28
CA LYS A 271 -11.33 -0.08 -26.29
C LYS A 271 -10.76 0.91 -27.32
N THR A 272 -9.84 1.78 -26.90
CA THR A 272 -9.39 2.91 -27.71
C THR A 272 -8.03 2.72 -28.38
N ILE A 273 -7.13 1.94 -27.78
CA ILE A 273 -5.76 1.77 -28.24
C ILE A 273 -5.50 0.33 -28.67
N THR A 274 -5.46 -0.59 -27.71
CA THR A 274 -5.22 -2.02 -27.98
C THR A 274 -5.59 -2.88 -26.79
N LYS A 275 -6.12 -4.07 -27.07
CA LYS A 275 -6.32 -5.14 -26.11
C LYS A 275 -5.32 -6.25 -26.41
N ASN A 276 -4.42 -6.53 -25.47
CA ASN A 276 -3.41 -7.57 -25.63
C ASN A 276 -3.03 -8.23 -24.30
N GLU A 277 -2.07 -9.15 -24.32
CA GLU A 277 -1.60 -9.81 -23.11
C GLU A 277 -1.03 -8.85 -22.05
N SER A 278 -0.47 -7.71 -22.45
CA SER A 278 0.11 -6.74 -21.51
C SER A 278 -0.97 -5.96 -20.77
N THR A 279 -2.04 -5.55 -21.44
CA THR A 279 -3.19 -4.89 -20.80
C THR A 279 -3.85 -5.82 -19.80
N TYR A 280 -4.08 -7.09 -20.18
CA TYR A 280 -4.57 -8.12 -19.28
C TYR A 280 -3.60 -8.36 -18.11
N TRP A 281 -2.28 -8.32 -18.34
CA TRP A 281 -1.31 -8.62 -17.28
C TRP A 281 -1.33 -7.59 -16.13
N LEU A 282 -1.68 -6.35 -16.40
CA LEU A 282 -1.88 -5.38 -15.33
C LEU A 282 -3.11 -5.75 -14.46
N ILE A 283 -4.20 -6.19 -15.08
CA ILE A 283 -5.37 -6.71 -14.34
C ILE A 283 -4.98 -7.95 -13.52
N PHE A 284 -4.18 -8.84 -14.08
CA PHE A 284 -3.65 -10.01 -13.40
C PHE A 284 -2.87 -9.66 -12.12
N GLU A 285 -2.08 -8.57 -12.13
CA GLU A 285 -1.38 -8.11 -10.92
C GLU A 285 -2.34 -7.48 -9.91
N LEU A 286 -3.41 -6.81 -10.33
CA LEU A 286 -4.47 -6.34 -9.42
C LEU A 286 -5.18 -7.52 -8.73
N ILE A 287 -5.40 -8.63 -9.44
CA ILE A 287 -5.99 -9.85 -8.86
C ILE A 287 -5.02 -10.51 -7.86
N TRP A 288 -3.68 -10.45 -8.09
CA TRP A 288 -2.70 -10.89 -7.09
C TRP A 288 -2.79 -10.08 -5.80
N ARG A 289 -2.95 -8.76 -5.90
CA ARG A 289 -3.12 -7.88 -4.74
C ARG A 289 -4.38 -8.26 -3.96
N ASP A 290 -5.51 -8.48 -4.63
CA ASP A 290 -6.73 -8.98 -4.00
C ASP A 290 -6.52 -10.33 -3.32
N TYR A 291 -5.84 -11.25 -4.00
CA TYR A 291 -5.58 -12.57 -3.46
C TYR A 291 -4.84 -12.53 -2.14
N PHE A 292 -3.79 -11.72 -2.00
CA PHE A 292 -3.10 -11.56 -0.72
C PHE A 292 -4.01 -10.96 0.37
N LYS A 293 -4.89 -10.05 0.01
CA LYS A 293 -5.91 -9.52 0.94
C LYS A 293 -6.88 -10.62 1.38
N TYR A 294 -7.38 -11.43 0.46
CA TYR A 294 -8.25 -12.55 0.79
C TYR A 294 -7.56 -13.64 1.61
N ILE A 295 -6.29 -13.92 1.34
CA ILE A 295 -5.48 -14.87 2.14
C ILE A 295 -5.32 -14.34 3.57
N SER A 296 -5.04 -13.07 3.74
CA SER A 296 -4.95 -12.48 5.08
C SER A 296 -6.30 -12.44 5.81
N LEU A 297 -7.39 -12.17 5.08
CA LEU A 297 -8.74 -12.21 5.64
C LEU A 297 -9.13 -13.63 6.11
N LYS A 298 -8.75 -14.65 5.35
CA LYS A 298 -8.96 -16.07 5.69
C LYS A 298 -8.13 -16.53 6.89
N HIS A 299 -6.84 -16.17 6.91
CA HIS A 299 -5.89 -16.73 7.87
C HIS A 299 -5.62 -15.84 9.08
N GLY A 300 -6.08 -14.57 9.05
CA GLY A 300 -5.87 -13.60 10.14
C GLY A 300 -4.39 -13.48 10.53
N ASN A 301 -4.13 -13.43 11.82
CA ASN A 301 -2.77 -13.25 12.38
C ASN A 301 -1.75 -14.37 12.05
N LYS A 302 -2.16 -15.46 11.37
CA LYS A 302 -1.19 -16.46 10.90
C LYS A 302 -0.18 -15.88 9.92
N ILE A 303 -0.54 -14.81 9.19
CA ILE A 303 0.38 -14.14 8.25
C ILE A 303 1.61 -13.52 8.94
N PHE A 304 1.56 -13.28 10.25
CA PHE A 304 2.67 -12.75 11.07
C PHE A 304 3.43 -13.81 11.85
N LYS A 305 2.98 -15.08 11.81
CA LYS A 305 3.65 -16.17 12.52
C LYS A 305 4.83 -16.71 11.73
N ILE A 306 5.89 -17.12 12.41
CA ILE A 306 7.14 -17.59 11.78
C ILE A 306 6.91 -18.75 10.80
N GLY A 307 5.98 -19.64 11.12
CA GLY A 307 5.56 -20.76 10.25
C GLY A 307 4.58 -20.36 9.13
N GLY A 308 4.20 -19.07 9.07
CA GLY A 308 3.24 -18.54 8.11
C GLY A 308 1.86 -19.20 8.18
N ILE A 309 1.12 -19.12 7.08
CA ILE A 309 -0.21 -19.75 6.94
C ILE A 309 -0.14 -21.29 6.88
N LEU A 310 1.01 -21.83 6.46
CA LEU A 310 1.20 -23.29 6.37
C LEU A 310 1.60 -23.95 7.69
N GLY A 311 1.97 -23.17 8.71
CA GLY A 311 2.44 -23.70 10.00
C GLY A 311 3.73 -24.50 9.89
N LYS A 312 4.54 -24.26 8.85
CA LYS A 312 5.80 -24.99 8.64
C LYS A 312 6.85 -24.58 9.66
N SER A 313 7.60 -25.54 10.14
CA SER A 313 8.77 -25.32 10.99
C SER A 313 10.04 -25.43 10.17
N TYR A 314 10.79 -24.32 10.08
CA TYR A 314 12.15 -24.27 9.55
C TYR A 314 13.09 -23.81 10.66
N GLU A 315 14.36 -24.16 10.57
CA GLU A 315 15.40 -23.63 11.46
C GLU A 315 15.80 -22.23 11.01
N TRP A 316 15.11 -21.24 11.56
CA TRP A 316 15.41 -19.84 11.32
C TRP A 316 16.55 -19.36 12.23
N LYS A 317 17.52 -18.65 11.65
CA LYS A 317 18.63 -18.05 12.39
C LYS A 317 18.27 -16.63 12.81
N THR A 318 18.66 -16.25 14.02
CA THR A 318 18.66 -14.86 14.46
C THR A 318 20.12 -14.41 14.55
N ASN A 319 20.55 -13.56 13.61
CA ASN A 319 21.93 -13.04 13.55
C ASN A 319 21.90 -11.58 13.12
N ASN A 320 21.94 -10.68 14.11
CA ASN A 320 21.84 -9.23 13.89
C ASN A 320 22.95 -8.71 12.96
N ARG A 321 24.17 -9.30 13.00
CA ARG A 321 25.25 -8.90 12.09
C ARG A 321 24.95 -9.22 10.63
N LEU A 322 24.33 -10.37 10.34
CA LEU A 322 23.91 -10.71 8.98
C LEU A 322 22.73 -9.86 8.54
N VAL A 323 21.76 -9.62 9.43
CA VAL A 323 20.65 -8.69 9.17
C VAL A 323 21.18 -7.32 8.79
N GLN A 324 22.11 -6.76 9.59
CA GLN A 324 22.69 -5.46 9.29
C GLN A 324 23.45 -5.43 7.96
N LYS A 325 24.25 -6.48 7.66
CA LYS A 325 24.91 -6.59 6.36
C LYS A 325 23.94 -6.59 5.18
N TRP A 326 22.76 -7.22 5.35
CA TRP A 326 21.75 -7.21 4.31
C TRP A 326 21.10 -5.83 4.17
N ILE A 327 20.77 -5.17 5.28
CA ILE A 327 20.23 -3.81 5.32
C ILE A 327 21.20 -2.83 4.63
N ASP A 328 22.50 -2.90 4.95
CA ASP A 328 23.54 -2.01 4.42
C ASP A 328 23.90 -2.30 2.95
N GLY A 329 23.32 -3.35 2.34
CA GLY A 329 23.74 -3.78 1.01
C GLY A 329 25.22 -4.15 0.97
N ASN A 330 25.67 -4.94 1.96
CA ASN A 330 27.05 -5.41 2.12
C ASN A 330 27.12 -6.94 2.29
N THR A 331 26.39 -7.64 1.44
CA THR A 331 26.36 -9.11 1.33
C THR A 331 27.41 -9.58 0.30
N PRO A 332 27.70 -10.87 0.20
CA PRO A 332 28.54 -11.41 -0.90
C PRO A 332 27.93 -11.26 -2.30
N GLU A 333 26.64 -10.91 -2.41
CA GLU A 333 25.90 -10.87 -3.68
C GLU A 333 25.69 -9.43 -4.16
N PRO A 334 26.46 -8.94 -5.15
CA PRO A 334 26.35 -7.54 -5.64
C PRO A 334 24.95 -7.16 -6.10
N PHE A 335 24.20 -8.09 -6.70
CA PHE A 335 22.83 -7.84 -7.15
C PHE A 335 21.87 -7.60 -5.97
N VAL A 336 22.02 -8.32 -4.85
CA VAL A 336 21.30 -8.07 -3.60
C VAL A 336 21.67 -6.69 -3.05
N ASN A 337 22.97 -6.40 -3.01
CA ASN A 337 23.48 -5.13 -2.47
C ASN A 337 22.93 -3.92 -3.24
N ALA A 338 22.90 -3.98 -4.58
CA ALA A 338 22.35 -2.91 -5.41
C ALA A 338 20.88 -2.63 -5.11
N ASN A 339 20.07 -3.70 -4.95
CA ASN A 339 18.65 -3.56 -4.61
C ASN A 339 18.44 -2.98 -3.21
N MET A 340 19.24 -3.40 -2.22
CA MET A 340 19.14 -2.86 -0.86
C MET A 340 19.56 -1.39 -0.80
N ARG A 341 20.57 -0.97 -1.56
CA ARG A 341 20.97 0.44 -1.67
C ARG A 341 19.93 1.29 -2.39
N GLU A 342 19.30 0.78 -3.46
CA GLU A 342 18.16 1.47 -4.08
C GLU A 342 17.07 1.72 -3.05
N LEU A 343 16.68 0.69 -2.27
CA LEU A 343 15.67 0.81 -1.21
C LEU A 343 16.07 1.87 -0.17
N ALA A 344 17.30 1.82 0.32
CA ALA A 344 17.79 2.77 1.33
C ALA A 344 17.84 4.22 0.84
N CYS A 345 18.12 4.44 -0.45
CA CYS A 345 18.23 5.78 -1.04
C CYS A 345 16.91 6.35 -1.56
N THR A 346 15.87 5.52 -1.77
CA THR A 346 14.67 5.95 -2.49
C THR A 346 13.34 5.53 -1.85
N GLY A 347 13.37 4.63 -0.87
CA GLY A 347 12.17 3.98 -0.34
C GLY A 347 11.45 3.08 -1.36
N PHE A 348 12.07 2.76 -2.49
CA PHE A 348 11.49 1.95 -3.55
C PHE A 348 12.45 0.82 -3.98
N MET A 349 11.87 -0.27 -4.46
CA MET A 349 12.59 -1.38 -5.07
C MET A 349 11.69 -2.06 -6.11
N SER A 350 12.24 -2.47 -7.24
CA SER A 350 11.49 -3.22 -8.25
C SER A 350 10.94 -4.53 -7.69
N ASN A 351 9.80 -5.01 -8.24
CA ASN A 351 9.24 -6.32 -7.83
C ASN A 351 10.26 -7.46 -7.98
N ARG A 352 11.09 -7.40 -9.04
CA ARG A 352 12.14 -8.40 -9.26
C ARG A 352 13.23 -8.33 -8.19
N GLY A 353 13.63 -7.13 -7.80
CA GLY A 353 14.54 -6.91 -6.70
C GLY A 353 14.04 -7.51 -5.40
N ARG A 354 12.79 -7.19 -5.01
CA ARG A 354 12.16 -7.69 -3.77
C ARG A 354 12.18 -9.21 -3.67
N GLN A 355 11.86 -9.92 -4.75
CA GLN A 355 11.89 -11.38 -4.77
C GLN A 355 13.30 -11.94 -4.55
N ASN A 356 14.32 -11.32 -5.15
CA ASN A 356 15.70 -11.76 -5.01
C ASN A 356 16.25 -11.52 -3.61
N VAL A 357 16.08 -10.32 -3.06
CA VAL A 357 16.60 -10.00 -1.73
C VAL A 357 15.87 -10.76 -0.62
N ALA A 358 14.56 -11.03 -0.79
CA ALA A 358 13.78 -11.84 0.15
C ALA A 358 14.18 -13.33 0.10
N SER A 359 14.38 -13.88 -1.11
CA SER A 359 14.86 -15.26 -1.27
C SER A 359 16.28 -15.42 -0.72
N PHE A 360 17.18 -14.48 -0.95
CA PHE A 360 18.52 -14.49 -0.38
C PHE A 360 18.47 -14.48 1.15
N PHE A 361 17.72 -13.57 1.75
CA PHE A 361 17.57 -13.42 3.19
C PHE A 361 17.05 -14.71 3.85
N SER A 362 15.95 -15.25 3.31
CA SER A 362 15.22 -16.38 3.92
C SER A 362 15.74 -17.77 3.49
N LYS A 363 16.21 -17.95 2.25
CA LYS A 363 16.58 -19.26 1.71
C LYS A 363 18.10 -19.49 1.60
N GLU A 364 18.90 -18.42 1.52
CA GLU A 364 20.37 -18.54 1.50
C GLU A 364 20.94 -18.42 2.92
N TRP A 365 20.53 -17.37 3.61
CA TRP A 365 21.01 -17.11 4.97
C TRP A 365 20.15 -17.73 6.07
N HIS A 366 18.97 -18.22 5.75
CA HIS A 366 18.01 -18.80 6.70
C HIS A 366 17.65 -17.86 7.86
N LEU A 367 17.64 -16.55 7.62
CA LEU A 367 17.24 -15.57 8.61
C LEU A 367 15.71 -15.51 8.75
N ASP A 368 15.24 -15.18 9.95
CA ASP A 368 13.81 -15.00 10.22
C ASP A 368 13.21 -13.99 9.23
N TRP A 369 12.42 -14.48 8.29
CA TRP A 369 11.84 -13.70 7.21
C TRP A 369 11.00 -12.50 7.69
N ARG A 370 10.48 -12.56 8.93
CA ARG A 370 9.67 -11.47 9.51
C ARG A 370 10.49 -10.20 9.75
N ILE A 371 11.80 -10.34 10.02
CA ILE A 371 12.71 -9.20 10.15
C ILE A 371 12.83 -8.46 8.81
N GLY A 372 13.00 -9.20 7.72
CA GLY A 372 13.01 -8.61 6.37
C GLY A 372 11.67 -7.98 6.00
N ALA A 373 10.55 -8.63 6.37
CA ALA A 373 9.20 -8.06 6.18
C ALA A 373 9.02 -6.76 6.95
N ALA A 374 9.49 -6.68 8.19
CA ALA A 374 9.45 -5.47 9.01
C ALA A 374 10.34 -4.34 8.44
N TYR A 375 11.52 -4.68 7.89
CA TYR A 375 12.36 -3.68 7.23
C TYR A 375 11.70 -3.13 5.94
N PHE A 376 11.02 -3.98 5.17
CA PHE A 376 10.23 -3.53 4.02
C PHE A 376 9.04 -2.66 4.44
N GLU A 377 8.39 -3.00 5.54
CA GLU A 377 7.35 -2.15 6.13
C GLU A 377 7.87 -0.76 6.47
N ALA A 378 9.07 -0.69 7.06
CA ALA A 378 9.70 0.56 7.42
C ALA A 378 10.03 1.43 6.20
N MET A 379 10.66 0.85 5.20
CA MET A 379 11.30 1.57 4.11
C MET A 379 10.41 1.82 2.89
N LEU A 380 9.55 0.86 2.51
CA LEU A 380 8.82 0.92 1.25
C LEU A 380 7.72 1.97 1.28
N ILE A 381 7.78 2.93 0.36
CA ILE A 381 6.73 3.93 0.15
C ILE A 381 5.42 3.31 -0.36
N ASP A 382 5.47 2.12 -0.94
CA ASP A 382 4.32 1.34 -1.38
C ASP A 382 3.99 0.15 -0.46
N TYR A 383 4.32 0.28 0.83
CA TYR A 383 3.99 -0.76 1.80
C TYR A 383 2.47 -0.98 1.89
N ASP A 384 2.05 -2.20 1.64
CA ASP A 384 0.71 -2.74 1.87
C ASP A 384 0.89 -4.02 2.69
N VAL A 385 0.31 -4.10 3.88
CA VAL A 385 0.54 -5.19 4.84
C VAL A 385 0.28 -6.57 4.21
N HIS A 386 -0.80 -6.70 3.45
CA HIS A 386 -1.22 -7.98 2.86
C HIS A 386 -0.25 -8.42 1.76
N SER A 387 0.11 -7.49 0.87
CA SER A 387 1.07 -7.73 -0.21
C SER A 387 2.47 -7.99 0.33
N ASN A 388 2.90 -7.25 1.34
CA ASN A 388 4.23 -7.41 1.94
C ASN A 388 4.37 -8.78 2.61
N TYR A 389 3.53 -9.07 3.60
CA TYR A 389 3.60 -10.34 4.32
C TYR A 389 3.25 -11.53 3.43
N GLY A 390 2.31 -11.39 2.50
CA GLY A 390 1.99 -12.41 1.50
C GLY A 390 3.19 -12.78 0.63
N ASN A 391 3.91 -11.79 0.09
CA ASN A 391 5.11 -12.02 -0.73
C ASN A 391 6.29 -12.57 0.10
N TRP A 392 6.49 -12.09 1.32
CA TRP A 392 7.53 -12.60 2.20
C TRP A 392 7.29 -14.07 2.57
N MET A 393 6.07 -14.44 2.97
CA MET A 393 5.69 -15.83 3.22
C MET A 393 5.88 -16.70 1.96
N TYR A 394 5.51 -16.17 0.78
CA TYR A 394 5.69 -16.85 -0.50
C TYR A 394 7.17 -17.18 -0.75
N ASN A 395 8.06 -16.20 -0.60
CA ASN A 395 9.50 -16.36 -0.81
C ASN A 395 10.17 -17.20 0.30
N ALA A 396 9.69 -17.14 1.53
CA ALA A 396 10.20 -17.92 2.66
C ALA A 396 9.73 -19.40 2.64
N GLY A 397 8.75 -19.74 1.80
CA GLY A 397 8.21 -21.11 1.68
C GLY A 397 7.21 -21.49 2.77
N VAL A 398 6.68 -20.52 3.49
CA VAL A 398 5.65 -20.69 4.55
C VAL A 398 4.27 -20.14 4.13
N GLY A 399 4.15 -19.72 2.86
CA GLY A 399 2.94 -19.14 2.25
C GLY A 399 2.43 -19.93 1.05
N ASN A 400 1.81 -19.23 0.10
CA ASN A 400 1.06 -19.82 -1.01
C ASN A 400 1.91 -20.31 -2.21
N ASP A 401 3.26 -20.43 -2.10
CA ASP A 401 4.06 -21.02 -3.17
C ASP A 401 4.03 -22.55 -3.08
N PRO A 402 3.38 -23.25 -4.05
CA PRO A 402 3.30 -24.70 -4.02
C PRO A 402 4.65 -25.38 -4.32
N ARG A 403 5.65 -24.62 -4.79
CA ARG A 403 6.94 -25.15 -5.25
C ARG A 403 8.10 -24.87 -4.31
N ASP A 404 7.90 -24.06 -3.27
CA ASP A 404 8.94 -23.65 -2.30
C ASP A 404 10.27 -23.26 -2.98
N ARG A 405 10.20 -22.31 -3.91
CA ARG A 405 11.31 -21.94 -4.79
C ARG A 405 12.42 -21.18 -4.05
N LYS A 406 13.66 -21.49 -4.39
CA LYS A 406 14.84 -20.67 -4.11
C LYS A 406 15.27 -19.97 -5.40
N PHE A 407 15.52 -18.65 -5.34
CA PHE A 407 16.04 -17.90 -6.48
C PHE A 407 17.56 -18.09 -6.56
N HIS A 408 18.06 -18.36 -7.74
CA HIS A 408 19.50 -18.42 -8.02
C HIS A 408 19.96 -17.00 -8.35
N ILE A 409 20.57 -16.31 -7.40
CA ILE A 409 20.80 -14.86 -7.48
C ILE A 409 21.67 -14.48 -8.67
N SER A 410 22.76 -15.22 -8.94
CA SER A 410 23.63 -14.96 -10.09
C SER A 410 22.88 -15.07 -11.42
N TRP A 411 22.05 -16.11 -11.61
CA TRP A 411 21.25 -16.26 -12.85
C TRP A 411 20.18 -15.18 -12.98
N GLN A 412 19.64 -14.68 -11.86
CA GLN A 412 18.71 -13.56 -11.88
C GLN A 412 19.42 -12.27 -12.30
N ALA A 413 20.65 -12.06 -11.80
CA ALA A 413 21.47 -10.92 -12.17
C ALA A 413 21.82 -10.96 -13.67
N GLU A 414 22.35 -12.08 -14.19
CA GLU A 414 22.64 -12.29 -15.60
C GLU A 414 21.42 -12.03 -16.51
N ARG A 415 20.24 -12.46 -16.09
CA ARG A 415 19.01 -12.34 -16.87
C ARG A 415 18.45 -10.92 -16.89
N TYR A 416 18.47 -10.20 -15.75
CA TYR A 416 17.76 -8.92 -15.61
C TYR A 416 18.68 -7.70 -15.60
N ASP A 417 19.99 -7.91 -15.41
CA ASP A 417 21.05 -6.90 -15.45
C ASP A 417 22.31 -7.43 -16.18
N PRO A 418 22.19 -7.93 -17.44
CA PRO A 418 23.26 -8.64 -18.14
C PRO A 418 24.54 -7.80 -18.34
N ASN A 419 24.42 -6.49 -18.36
CA ASN A 419 25.53 -5.55 -18.52
C ASN A 419 26.00 -4.94 -17.17
N ASN A 420 25.47 -5.42 -16.06
CA ASN A 420 25.69 -4.88 -14.71
C ASN A 420 25.37 -3.36 -14.60
N THR A 421 24.48 -2.85 -15.45
CA THR A 421 24.15 -1.41 -15.46
C THR A 421 23.45 -1.01 -14.18
N TYR A 422 22.49 -1.80 -13.71
CA TYR A 422 21.78 -1.58 -12.46
C TYR A 422 22.73 -1.66 -11.25
N GLN A 423 23.55 -2.71 -11.22
CA GLN A 423 24.57 -2.89 -10.16
C GLN A 423 25.56 -1.72 -10.15
N LYS A 424 26.08 -1.31 -11.30
CA LYS A 424 26.95 -0.13 -11.39
C LYS A 424 26.28 1.14 -10.88
N THR A 425 25.02 1.38 -11.26
CA THR A 425 24.26 2.56 -10.81
C THR A 425 24.17 2.65 -9.30
N TRP A 426 23.94 1.54 -8.61
CA TRP A 426 23.69 1.56 -7.17
C TRP A 426 24.90 1.22 -6.31
N LEU A 427 25.94 0.58 -6.87
CA LEU A 427 27.15 0.18 -6.12
C LEU A 427 28.33 1.13 -6.32
N GLN A 428 28.35 1.92 -7.40
CA GLN A 428 29.39 2.94 -7.55
C GLN A 428 29.22 3.98 -6.43
N THR A 429 30.24 4.12 -5.62
CA THR A 429 30.37 5.25 -4.70
C THR A 429 30.52 6.50 -5.57
N THR A 430 29.51 7.35 -5.61
CA THR A 430 29.66 8.70 -6.16
C THR A 430 30.71 9.40 -5.30
N LEU A 431 31.89 9.57 -5.85
CA LEU A 431 32.86 10.49 -5.36
C LEU A 431 32.38 11.91 -5.67
N PHE A 432 31.45 12.44 -4.86
CA PHE A 432 31.11 13.86 -4.79
C PHE A 432 30.84 14.24 -3.33
#